data_8b7ed061d7709e3d41f06e8b37523586
#
_entry.id   8b7ed061d7709e3d41f06e8b37523586
#
_cell.length_a   1.000
_cell.length_b   1.000
_cell.length_c   1.000
_cell.angle_alpha   90.00
_cell.angle_beta   90.00
_cell.angle_gamma   90.00
#
_symmetry.space_group_name_H-M   'P 1'
#
loop_
_entity.id
_entity.type
_entity.pdbx_description
1 polymer ?
#
loop_
_entity_poly.entity_id
_entity_poly.type
_entity_poly.pdbx_seq_one_letter_code
_entity_poly.pdbx_strand_id
1 'polypeptide(L)'
;MKVLLTIILGSIFSVAIAQPNTEIIQTDQVQQALTRGAIIWDVRDEKSYLDGHIPGAINIGEIGSVLRDPNKEDYISTEQIQKLFNNAGLDVNKDIVVYGARGNPYAYFGLYTINYFGGKNAQIYHDGIDGCRQAGLPIQKERQSLTPVSVTLIPQPQLIVSNEEMLKLTKSKSVQIIDARTPDEFSGKDIRAIRGGHIPNSINIPFEDNWQDPATGIKLSKKQVSDNSGMALKNQQDLKKLYSNLDPDKETVVYCQSGVRAAETAVVLKTLGFKKVKVYDSAWLGWGNNLKAPVADETFLNVGALNAKMAAMQTRISQLEEALKNKSN
;
A
#
# COMPACT_ATOMS: atom_id res chain seq x y z
N MET A 1 -64.69 -15.43 37.01
CA MET A 1 -63.60 -16.06 36.23
C MET A 1 -62.70 -14.95 35.77
N LYS A 2 -61.52 -14.77 36.41
CA LYS A 2 -60.46 -13.80 35.97
C LYS A 2 -59.45 -14.58 35.19
N VAL A 3 -59.30 -14.24 33.90
CA VAL A 3 -58.26 -14.81 33.03
C VAL A 3 -57.04 -13.97 33.24
N LEU A 4 -55.95 -14.62 33.71
CA LEU A 4 -54.63 -14.02 33.85
C LEU A 4 -53.89 -14.21 32.50
N LEU A 5 -53.59 -13.13 31.83
CA LEU A 5 -52.80 -13.14 30.59
C LEU A 5 -51.33 -13.00 30.97
N THR A 6 -50.57 -14.09 30.88
CA THR A 6 -49.13 -14.08 31.13
C THR A 6 -48.41 -13.68 29.82
N ILE A 7 -47.82 -12.49 29.82
CA ILE A 7 -46.96 -12.02 28.69
C ILE A 7 -45.56 -12.59 28.93
N ILE A 8 -45.14 -13.51 28.06
CA ILE A 8 -43.76 -14.00 28.01
C ILE A 8 -42.95 -13.01 27.18
N LEU A 9 -42.10 -12.21 27.83
CA LEU A 9 -41.10 -11.39 27.17
C LEU A 9 -39.94 -12.32 26.70
N GLY A 10 -39.94 -12.66 25.43
CA GLY A 10 -38.81 -13.34 24.81
C GLY A 10 -37.64 -12.37 24.62
N SER A 11 -36.59 -12.54 25.41
CA SER A 11 -35.30 -11.84 25.19
C SER A 11 -34.64 -12.37 23.94
N ILE A 12 -34.64 -11.57 22.87
CA ILE A 12 -33.84 -11.87 21.67
C ILE A 12 -32.39 -11.57 22.01
N PHE A 13 -31.61 -12.60 22.35
CA PHE A 13 -30.17 -12.51 22.40
C PHE A 13 -29.64 -12.41 20.95
N SER A 14 -29.28 -11.20 20.49
CA SER A 14 -28.48 -11.03 19.31
C SER A 14 -27.10 -11.61 19.58
N VAL A 15 -26.83 -12.79 19.05
CA VAL A 15 -25.47 -13.33 18.97
C VAL A 15 -24.73 -12.46 17.97
N ALA A 16 -23.87 -11.57 18.45
CA ALA A 16 -22.92 -10.87 17.62
C ALA A 16 -21.96 -11.93 17.04
N ILE A 17 -22.18 -12.33 15.80
CA ILE A 17 -21.22 -13.13 15.06
C ILE A 17 -19.98 -12.24 14.88
N ALA A 18 -18.89 -12.60 15.57
CA ALA A 18 -17.61 -11.94 15.38
C ALA A 18 -17.26 -12.04 13.89
N GLN A 19 -17.25 -10.90 13.19
CA GLN A 19 -16.78 -10.84 11.80
C GLN A 19 -15.32 -11.31 11.80
N PRO A 20 -14.90 -12.14 10.81
CA PRO A 20 -13.49 -12.48 10.68
C PRO A 20 -12.68 -11.17 10.61
N ASN A 21 -11.61 -11.12 11.39
CA ASN A 21 -10.74 -9.93 11.49
C ASN A 21 -10.04 -9.72 10.13
N THR A 22 -10.74 -9.07 9.20
CA THR A 22 -10.22 -8.79 7.87
C THR A 22 -9.31 -7.56 7.94
N GLU A 23 -8.09 -7.66 7.41
CA GLU A 23 -7.18 -6.53 7.35
C GLU A 23 -7.74 -5.39 6.47
N ILE A 24 -8.61 -5.71 5.49
CA ILE A 24 -9.26 -4.73 4.59
C ILE A 24 -10.69 -4.47 5.07
N ILE A 25 -11.01 -3.22 5.36
CA ILE A 25 -12.33 -2.80 5.87
C ILE A 25 -13.09 -1.94 4.86
N GLN A 26 -14.41 -1.91 5.04
CA GLN A 26 -15.35 -1.13 4.24
C GLN A 26 -15.73 0.19 4.95
N THR A 27 -16.41 1.08 4.23
CA THR A 27 -16.75 2.43 4.70
C THR A 27 -17.54 2.44 6.02
N ASP A 28 -18.50 1.54 6.19
CA ASP A 28 -19.30 1.42 7.41
C ASP A 28 -18.45 0.96 8.62
N GLN A 29 -17.44 0.12 8.37
CA GLN A 29 -16.51 -0.35 9.40
C GLN A 29 -15.54 0.74 9.87
N VAL A 30 -15.22 1.73 9.02
CA VAL A 30 -14.42 2.91 9.42
C VAL A 30 -15.17 3.71 10.50
N GLN A 31 -16.47 3.95 10.33
CA GLN A 31 -17.26 4.66 11.34
C GLN A 31 -17.35 3.88 12.65
N GLN A 32 -17.48 2.56 12.57
CA GLN A 32 -17.44 1.71 13.76
C GLN A 32 -16.08 1.77 14.46
N ALA A 33 -14.98 1.78 13.70
CA ALA A 33 -13.64 1.91 14.26
C ALA A 33 -13.44 3.25 14.99
N LEU A 34 -13.89 4.36 14.37
CA LEU A 34 -13.90 5.68 15.01
C LEU A 34 -14.67 5.66 16.33
N THR A 35 -15.86 5.07 16.35
CA THR A 35 -16.69 4.98 17.56
C THR A 35 -16.00 4.18 18.68
N ARG A 36 -15.18 3.19 18.32
CA ARG A 36 -14.39 2.41 19.29
C ARG A 36 -13.10 3.10 19.72
N GLY A 37 -12.79 4.29 19.19
CA GLY A 37 -11.59 5.05 19.53
C GLY A 37 -10.33 4.57 18.80
N ALA A 38 -10.46 3.94 17.62
CA ALA A 38 -9.32 3.60 16.78
C ALA A 38 -8.59 4.87 16.32
N ILE A 39 -7.27 4.78 16.21
CA ILE A 39 -6.45 5.82 15.57
C ILE A 39 -6.68 5.74 14.06
N ILE A 40 -7.09 6.84 13.46
CA ILE A 40 -7.21 6.94 12.00
C ILE A 40 -5.97 7.63 11.45
N TRP A 41 -5.23 6.94 10.60
CA TRP A 41 -3.97 7.43 10.06
C TRP A 41 -4.07 7.68 8.55
N ASP A 42 -4.00 8.98 8.18
CA ASP A 42 -3.92 9.42 6.79
C ASP A 42 -2.45 9.43 6.35
N VAL A 43 -2.11 8.63 5.34
CA VAL A 43 -0.72 8.49 4.85
C VAL A 43 -0.39 9.37 3.66
N ARG A 44 -1.32 10.24 3.23
CA ARG A 44 -1.12 11.17 2.13
C ARG A 44 -0.19 12.32 2.53
N ASP A 45 0.23 13.09 1.55
CA ASP A 45 0.94 14.34 1.79
C ASP A 45 0.10 15.33 2.60
N GLU A 46 0.78 16.26 3.27
CA GLU A 46 0.14 17.23 4.17
C GLU A 46 -0.89 18.10 3.46
N LYS A 47 -0.62 18.52 2.20
CA LYS A 47 -1.56 19.35 1.44
C LYS A 47 -2.85 18.58 1.19
N SER A 48 -2.77 17.33 0.73
CA SER A 48 -3.93 16.47 0.49
C SER A 48 -4.74 16.20 1.77
N TYR A 49 -4.06 16.04 2.91
CA TYR A 49 -4.69 15.92 4.22
C TYR A 49 -5.47 17.19 4.60
N LEU A 50 -4.87 18.38 4.45
CA LEU A 50 -5.52 19.67 4.76
C LEU A 50 -6.61 20.06 3.75
N ASP A 51 -6.57 19.56 2.53
CA ASP A 51 -7.66 19.71 1.54
C ASP A 51 -8.92 18.91 1.95
N GLY A 52 -8.75 17.93 2.84
CA GLY A 52 -9.85 17.18 3.45
C GLY A 52 -9.45 15.77 3.86
N HIS A 53 -9.81 15.40 5.09
CA HIS A 53 -9.50 14.11 5.72
C HIS A 53 -10.68 13.56 6.52
N ILE A 54 -10.63 12.28 6.88
CA ILE A 54 -11.62 11.63 7.75
C ILE A 54 -11.54 12.29 9.14
N PRO A 55 -12.69 12.66 9.77
CA PRO A 55 -12.70 13.29 11.08
C PRO A 55 -11.87 12.53 12.11
N GLY A 56 -11.03 13.26 12.85
CA GLY A 56 -10.12 12.68 13.84
C GLY A 56 -8.87 12.02 13.29
N ALA A 57 -8.69 11.96 11.97
CA ALA A 57 -7.49 11.39 11.38
C ALA A 57 -6.25 12.24 11.66
N ILE A 58 -5.15 11.57 11.99
CA ILE A 58 -3.82 12.19 12.08
C ILE A 58 -3.04 12.00 10.78
N ASN A 59 -2.07 12.86 10.54
CA ASN A 59 -1.13 12.78 9.42
C ASN A 59 0.29 13.11 9.90
N ILE A 60 1.27 12.32 9.49
CA ILE A 60 2.70 12.54 9.79
C ILE A 60 3.51 12.91 8.54
N GLY A 61 2.82 13.27 7.45
CA GLY A 61 3.38 13.50 6.14
C GLY A 61 3.22 12.31 5.21
N GLU A 62 3.67 12.45 3.98
CA GLU A 62 3.63 11.39 2.97
C GLU A 62 4.58 10.26 3.39
N ILE A 63 4.02 9.07 3.60
CA ILE A 63 4.69 7.96 4.27
C ILE A 63 5.93 7.46 3.51
N GLY A 64 5.93 7.52 2.19
CA GLY A 64 7.08 7.14 1.37
C GLY A 64 8.28 8.07 1.54
N SER A 65 8.03 9.34 1.91
CA SER A 65 9.08 10.33 2.16
C SER A 65 9.54 10.36 3.61
N VAL A 66 8.61 10.17 4.57
CA VAL A 66 8.95 10.37 5.99
C VAL A 66 9.50 9.12 6.68
N LEU A 67 9.19 7.92 6.17
CA LEU A 67 9.65 6.66 6.77
C LEU A 67 10.77 5.96 6.00
N ARG A 68 11.16 6.47 4.84
CA ARG A 68 12.15 5.80 3.97
C ARG A 68 13.35 6.68 3.70
N ASP A 69 14.50 6.05 3.59
CA ASP A 69 15.73 6.68 3.10
C ASP A 69 15.58 6.96 1.59
N PRO A 70 15.73 8.23 1.14
CA PRO A 70 15.48 8.59 -0.25
C PRO A 70 16.47 7.96 -1.26
N ASN A 71 17.61 7.47 -0.78
CA ASN A 71 18.62 6.85 -1.64
C ASN A 71 18.48 5.34 -1.76
N LYS A 72 18.01 4.69 -0.68
CA LYS A 72 17.91 3.23 -0.59
C LYS A 72 16.49 2.73 -0.75
N GLU A 73 15.52 3.61 -0.48
CA GLU A 73 14.10 3.28 -0.36
C GLU A 73 13.81 2.18 0.69
N ASP A 74 14.76 1.94 1.62
CA ASP A 74 14.56 1.16 2.84
C ASP A 74 14.03 2.05 3.96
N TYR A 75 13.54 1.46 5.04
CA TYR A 75 13.17 2.23 6.22
C TYR A 75 14.36 3.06 6.75
N ILE A 76 14.08 4.28 7.22
CA ILE A 76 15.00 5.00 8.11
C ILE A 76 15.16 4.21 9.42
N SER A 77 16.05 4.65 10.32
CA SER A 77 16.30 3.86 11.54
C SER A 77 15.03 3.68 12.39
N THR A 78 14.92 2.53 13.07
CA THR A 78 13.79 2.23 13.98
C THR A 78 13.60 3.34 15.02
N GLU A 79 14.69 3.92 15.53
CA GLU A 79 14.65 4.99 16.53
C GLU A 79 14.03 6.27 15.93
N GLN A 80 14.34 6.59 14.68
CA GLN A 80 13.76 7.75 13.99
C GLN A 80 12.25 7.53 13.77
N ILE A 81 11.84 6.35 13.31
CA ILE A 81 10.42 6.01 13.14
C ILE A 81 9.69 6.03 14.48
N GLN A 82 10.28 5.45 15.53
CA GLN A 82 9.72 5.47 16.88
C GLN A 82 9.50 6.90 17.38
N LYS A 83 10.45 7.78 17.14
CA LYS A 83 10.32 9.20 17.52
C LYS A 83 9.17 9.88 16.77
N LEU A 84 9.03 9.62 15.45
CA LEU A 84 7.92 10.15 14.64
C LEU A 84 6.58 9.65 15.18
N PHE A 85 6.43 8.35 15.40
CA PHE A 85 5.19 7.75 15.90
C PHE A 85 4.84 8.25 17.30
N ASN A 86 5.81 8.27 18.21
CA ASN A 86 5.59 8.74 19.57
C ASN A 86 5.16 10.22 19.61
N ASN A 87 5.80 11.09 18.83
CA ASN A 87 5.43 12.50 18.76
C ASN A 87 4.04 12.71 18.17
N ALA A 88 3.62 11.87 17.21
CA ALA A 88 2.31 11.95 16.59
C ALA A 88 1.20 11.30 17.43
N GLY A 89 1.53 10.62 18.52
CA GLY A 89 0.57 9.83 19.29
C GLY A 89 0.13 8.53 18.60
N LEU A 90 0.90 8.06 17.61
CA LEU A 90 0.61 6.82 16.87
C LEU A 90 1.11 5.61 17.67
N ASP A 91 0.26 5.09 18.53
CA ASP A 91 0.53 3.91 19.36
C ASP A 91 0.22 2.63 18.57
N VAL A 92 1.25 1.90 18.14
CA VAL A 92 1.12 0.65 17.37
C VAL A 92 0.37 -0.47 18.11
N ASN A 93 0.18 -0.34 19.43
CA ASN A 93 -0.56 -1.31 20.24
C ASN A 93 -2.08 -1.06 20.27
N LYS A 94 -2.54 0.03 19.66
CA LYS A 94 -3.97 0.40 19.55
C LYS A 94 -4.58 -0.13 18.26
N ASP A 95 -5.90 -0.08 18.19
CA ASP A 95 -6.61 -0.26 16.93
C ASP A 95 -6.26 0.90 15.99
N ILE A 96 -5.81 0.61 14.80
CA ILE A 96 -5.41 1.61 13.80
C ILE A 96 -6.12 1.32 12.49
N VAL A 97 -6.70 2.34 11.89
CA VAL A 97 -7.18 2.31 10.51
C VAL A 97 -6.27 3.20 9.68
N VAL A 98 -5.59 2.60 8.72
CA VAL A 98 -4.73 3.30 7.76
C VAL A 98 -5.51 3.58 6.49
N TYR A 99 -5.37 4.76 5.91
CA TYR A 99 -6.00 5.08 4.63
C TYR A 99 -5.19 6.12 3.84
N GLY A 100 -5.45 6.16 2.54
CA GLY A 100 -4.95 7.18 1.60
C GLY A 100 -6.05 7.62 0.64
N ALA A 101 -5.72 7.88 -0.62
CA ALA A 101 -6.68 7.88 -1.71
C ALA A 101 -6.99 6.44 -2.13
N ARG A 102 -8.13 6.21 -2.81
CA ARG A 102 -8.48 4.88 -3.34
C ARG A 102 -7.38 4.38 -4.29
N GLY A 103 -6.97 3.13 -4.13
CA GLY A 103 -5.93 2.52 -4.94
C GLY A 103 -4.51 2.99 -4.62
N ASN A 104 -4.31 3.79 -3.57
CA ASN A 104 -2.98 4.21 -3.17
C ASN A 104 -2.25 3.11 -2.38
N PRO A 105 -1.19 2.48 -2.94
CA PRO A 105 -0.50 1.38 -2.28
C PRO A 105 0.25 1.81 -1.02
N TYR A 106 0.50 3.10 -0.81
CA TYR A 106 1.11 3.60 0.42
C TYR A 106 0.21 3.37 1.66
N ALA A 107 -1.11 3.30 1.50
CA ALA A 107 -1.99 2.92 2.60
C ALA A 107 -1.74 1.48 3.07
N TYR A 108 -1.52 0.56 2.14
CA TYR A 108 -1.11 -0.81 2.45
C TYR A 108 0.30 -0.90 3.03
N PHE A 109 1.20 -0.06 2.53
CA PHE A 109 2.53 0.05 3.13
C PHE A 109 2.46 0.59 4.56
N GLY A 110 1.54 1.50 4.86
CA GLY A 110 1.26 1.97 6.23
C GLY A 110 0.78 0.84 7.15
N LEU A 111 -0.19 0.04 6.71
CA LEU A 111 -0.61 -1.17 7.43
C LEU A 111 0.56 -2.12 7.66
N TYR A 112 1.33 -2.39 6.60
CA TYR A 112 2.50 -3.25 6.68
C TYR A 112 3.54 -2.72 7.68
N THR A 113 3.77 -1.40 7.69
CA THR A 113 4.67 -0.72 8.64
C THR A 113 4.22 -0.94 10.09
N ILE A 114 2.93 -0.75 10.41
CA ILE A 114 2.42 -1.02 11.75
C ILE A 114 2.66 -2.47 12.16
N ASN A 115 2.34 -3.42 11.29
CA ASN A 115 2.55 -4.85 11.56
C ASN A 115 4.05 -5.17 11.71
N TYR A 116 4.91 -4.60 10.86
CA TYR A 116 6.36 -4.80 10.94
C TYR A 116 6.97 -4.28 12.24
N PHE A 117 6.43 -3.21 12.81
CA PHE A 117 6.88 -2.68 14.10
C PHE A 117 6.10 -3.22 15.31
N GLY A 118 5.40 -4.35 15.16
CA GLY A 118 4.82 -5.13 16.25
C GLY A 118 3.35 -4.86 16.55
N GLY A 119 2.70 -3.96 15.79
CA GLY A 119 1.25 -3.74 15.89
C GLY A 119 0.47 -4.98 15.42
N LYS A 120 -0.69 -5.24 16.03
CA LYS A 120 -1.49 -6.45 15.76
C LYS A 120 -2.92 -6.14 15.32
N ASN A 121 -3.37 -4.92 15.51
CA ASN A 121 -4.76 -4.49 15.32
C ASN A 121 -4.87 -3.38 14.28
N ALA A 122 -4.04 -3.42 13.24
CA ALA A 122 -4.10 -2.48 12.15
C ALA A 122 -4.99 -3.00 11.02
N GLN A 123 -5.76 -2.10 10.41
CA GLN A 123 -6.64 -2.37 9.28
C GLN A 123 -6.43 -1.31 8.21
N ILE A 124 -6.70 -1.66 6.95
CA ILE A 124 -6.64 -0.76 5.80
C ILE A 124 -8.04 -0.44 5.30
N TYR A 125 -8.31 0.83 5.09
CA TYR A 125 -9.48 1.28 4.35
C TYR A 125 -9.08 1.59 2.91
N HIS A 126 -9.30 0.63 2.01
CA HIS A 126 -8.86 0.69 0.60
C HIS A 126 -9.49 1.84 -0.18
N ASP A 127 -10.81 2.06 0.01
CA ASP A 127 -11.53 3.14 -0.67
C ASP A 127 -11.13 4.54 -0.18
N GLY A 128 -10.47 4.63 0.97
CA GLY A 128 -9.85 5.82 1.48
C GLY A 128 -10.76 7.04 1.54
N ILE A 129 -10.16 8.21 1.35
CA ILE A 129 -10.92 9.48 1.37
C ILE A 129 -11.99 9.54 0.27
N ASP A 130 -11.75 8.87 -0.85
CA ASP A 130 -12.68 8.86 -1.99
C ASP A 130 -13.95 8.09 -1.67
N GLY A 131 -13.83 6.96 -0.96
CA GLY A 131 -14.97 6.20 -0.45
C GLY A 131 -15.79 6.99 0.55
N CYS A 132 -15.14 7.72 1.46
CA CYS A 132 -15.84 8.59 2.41
C CYS A 132 -16.60 9.71 1.69
N ARG A 133 -15.99 10.37 0.71
CA ARG A 133 -16.65 11.40 -0.10
C ARG A 133 -17.82 10.83 -0.89
N GLN A 134 -17.65 9.68 -1.51
CA GLN A 134 -18.70 9.00 -2.27
C GLN A 134 -19.89 8.59 -1.39
N ALA A 135 -19.62 8.20 -0.15
CA ALA A 135 -20.67 7.87 0.83
C ALA A 135 -21.30 9.10 1.51
N GLY A 136 -20.87 10.31 1.18
CA GLY A 136 -21.36 11.55 1.79
C GLY A 136 -20.99 11.69 3.28
N LEU A 137 -19.91 11.05 3.71
CA LEU A 137 -19.44 11.14 5.10
C LEU A 137 -18.78 12.49 5.38
N PRO A 138 -18.80 12.96 6.65
CA PRO A 138 -18.14 14.19 7.04
C PRO A 138 -16.65 14.18 6.68
N ILE A 139 -16.15 15.34 6.25
CA ILE A 139 -14.74 15.60 5.94
C ILE A 139 -14.29 16.80 6.76
N GLN A 140 -13.15 16.68 7.42
CA GLN A 140 -12.48 17.74 8.17
C GLN A 140 -11.29 18.31 7.38
N LYS A 141 -10.91 19.57 7.70
CA LYS A 141 -9.73 20.24 7.14
C LYS A 141 -8.76 20.71 8.22
N GLU A 142 -9.26 20.84 9.44
CA GLU A 142 -8.46 21.27 10.59
C GLU A 142 -7.51 20.14 11.00
N ARG A 143 -6.20 20.49 11.11
CA ARG A 143 -5.19 19.53 11.54
C ARG A 143 -5.56 18.91 12.89
N GLN A 144 -5.52 17.60 12.96
CA GLN A 144 -5.70 16.84 14.18
C GLN A 144 -4.34 16.45 14.76
N SER A 145 -4.28 16.37 16.08
CA SER A 145 -3.12 15.88 16.81
C SER A 145 -3.58 15.01 17.98
N LEU A 146 -2.87 13.93 18.23
CA LEU A 146 -3.03 13.12 19.43
C LEU A 146 -1.99 13.52 20.49
N THR A 147 -2.28 13.16 21.73
CA THR A 147 -1.29 13.27 22.80
C THR A 147 -0.10 12.37 22.48
N PRO A 148 1.15 12.89 22.54
CA PRO A 148 2.34 12.08 22.38
C PRO A 148 2.35 10.86 23.30
N VAL A 149 2.91 9.76 22.82
CA VAL A 149 2.99 8.47 23.53
C VAL A 149 4.45 8.06 23.72
N SER A 150 4.66 7.03 24.51
CA SER A 150 5.98 6.41 24.69
C SER A 150 5.86 4.91 24.45
N VAL A 151 5.92 4.52 23.18
CA VAL A 151 5.90 3.12 22.77
C VAL A 151 7.26 2.71 22.23
N THR A 152 7.62 1.44 22.41
CA THR A 152 8.81 0.86 21.81
C THR A 152 8.42 0.07 20.58
N LEU A 153 9.02 0.38 19.44
CA LEU A 153 8.83 -0.35 18.19
C LEU A 153 9.70 -1.61 18.19
N ILE A 154 9.11 -2.75 17.86
CA ILE A 154 9.80 -4.04 17.85
C ILE A 154 9.71 -4.62 16.43
N PRO A 155 10.77 -4.48 15.60
CA PRO A 155 10.78 -5.04 14.26
C PRO A 155 10.47 -6.54 14.23
N GLN A 156 9.67 -6.95 13.26
CA GLN A 156 9.22 -8.33 13.04
C GLN A 156 9.89 -8.88 11.77
N PRO A 157 11.17 -9.32 11.83
CA PRO A 157 11.94 -9.71 10.64
C PRO A 157 11.33 -10.91 9.89
N GLN A 158 10.48 -11.70 10.55
CA GLN A 158 9.78 -12.81 9.90
C GLN A 158 8.73 -12.36 8.85
N LEU A 159 8.38 -11.08 8.79
CA LEU A 159 7.46 -10.53 7.79
C LEU A 159 8.15 -10.10 6.50
N ILE A 160 9.47 -9.95 6.53
CA ILE A 160 10.28 -9.55 5.38
C ILE A 160 11.20 -10.68 4.93
N VAL A 161 11.69 -10.55 3.70
CA VAL A 161 12.73 -11.40 3.13
C VAL A 161 13.98 -10.55 2.93
N SER A 162 15.11 -10.98 3.45
CA SER A 162 16.41 -10.33 3.23
C SER A 162 16.97 -10.64 1.83
N ASN A 163 17.95 -9.84 1.37
CA ASN A 163 18.67 -10.10 0.11
C ASN A 163 19.30 -11.50 0.08
N GLU A 164 19.89 -11.95 1.20
CA GLU A 164 20.51 -13.28 1.30
C GLU A 164 19.47 -14.40 1.25
N GLU A 165 18.35 -14.22 1.93
CA GLU A 165 17.24 -15.16 1.89
C GLU A 165 16.65 -15.23 0.49
N MET A 166 16.42 -14.09 -0.18
CA MET A 166 15.89 -14.04 -1.53
C MET A 166 16.80 -14.75 -2.54
N LEU A 167 18.13 -14.61 -2.43
CA LEU A 167 19.09 -15.37 -3.25
C LEU A 167 18.99 -16.88 -3.09
N LYS A 168 18.62 -17.37 -1.90
CA LYS A 168 18.35 -18.81 -1.65
C LYS A 168 17.01 -19.23 -2.23
N LEU A 169 15.98 -18.39 -2.04
CA LEU A 169 14.62 -18.68 -2.48
C LEU A 169 14.48 -18.76 -4.00
N THR A 170 15.24 -17.97 -4.76
CA THR A 170 15.26 -18.06 -6.25
C THR A 170 15.68 -19.43 -6.78
N LYS A 171 16.35 -20.25 -5.97
CA LYS A 171 16.79 -21.62 -6.32
C LYS A 171 15.80 -22.68 -5.85
N SER A 172 14.79 -22.31 -5.06
CA SER A 172 13.82 -23.22 -4.46
C SER A 172 12.57 -23.32 -5.31
N LYS A 173 12.10 -24.56 -5.56
CA LYS A 173 10.80 -24.83 -6.22
C LYS A 173 9.63 -24.83 -5.23
N SER A 174 9.90 -24.73 -3.92
CA SER A 174 8.86 -24.74 -2.88
C SER A 174 8.26 -23.38 -2.57
N VAL A 175 8.82 -22.31 -3.12
CA VAL A 175 8.40 -20.91 -2.90
C VAL A 175 7.79 -20.35 -4.17
N GLN A 176 6.76 -19.58 -4.02
CA GLN A 176 6.13 -18.78 -5.08
C GLN A 176 6.64 -17.36 -4.97
N ILE A 177 7.13 -16.77 -6.06
CA ILE A 177 7.64 -15.41 -6.09
C ILE A 177 6.76 -14.61 -7.04
N ILE A 178 6.17 -13.52 -6.54
CA ILE A 178 5.32 -12.63 -7.32
C ILE A 178 6.04 -11.29 -7.52
N ASP A 179 6.17 -10.88 -8.78
CA ASP A 179 6.53 -9.53 -9.16
C ASP A 179 5.25 -8.70 -9.37
N ALA A 180 5.00 -7.76 -8.47
CA ALA A 180 3.83 -6.89 -8.50
C ALA A 180 4.06 -5.60 -9.31
N ARG A 181 5.15 -5.52 -10.10
CA ARG A 181 5.44 -4.41 -11.01
C ARG A 181 4.67 -4.57 -12.33
N THR A 182 4.71 -3.51 -13.13
CA THR A 182 4.13 -3.54 -14.47
C THR A 182 4.82 -4.56 -15.39
N PRO A 183 4.16 -5.05 -16.46
CA PRO A 183 4.78 -5.95 -17.44
C PRO A 183 6.02 -5.35 -18.11
N ASP A 184 6.07 -4.03 -18.31
CA ASP A 184 7.23 -3.37 -18.91
C ASP A 184 8.42 -3.30 -17.93
N GLU A 185 8.19 -3.11 -16.62
CA GLU A 185 9.22 -3.24 -15.59
C GLU A 185 9.72 -4.71 -15.52
N PHE A 186 8.82 -5.69 -15.53
CA PHE A 186 9.13 -7.12 -15.47
C PHE A 186 9.99 -7.58 -16.66
N SER A 187 9.62 -7.17 -17.87
CA SER A 187 10.35 -7.52 -19.10
C SER A 187 11.65 -6.72 -19.32
N GLY A 188 11.99 -5.80 -18.42
CA GLY A 188 13.17 -4.96 -18.55
C GLY A 188 13.07 -3.85 -19.60
N LYS A 189 11.88 -3.54 -20.11
CA LYS A 189 11.64 -2.40 -21.01
C LYS A 189 11.61 -1.08 -20.25
N ASP A 190 10.97 -1.06 -19.06
CA ASP A 190 11.03 0.08 -18.15
C ASP A 190 12.07 -0.17 -17.06
N ILE A 191 13.21 0.50 -17.18
CA ILE A 191 14.39 0.30 -16.33
C ILE A 191 14.40 1.36 -15.23
N ARG A 192 14.16 0.94 -13.98
CA ARG A 192 14.10 1.82 -12.83
C ARG A 192 15.16 1.49 -11.74
N ALA A 193 16.26 0.83 -12.16
CA ALA A 193 17.47 0.54 -11.38
C ALA A 193 18.66 0.54 -12.35
N ILE A 194 19.83 0.06 -11.96
CA ILE A 194 20.97 -0.12 -12.88
C ILE A 194 20.62 -1.15 -13.95
N ARG A 195 19.83 -2.17 -13.59
CA ARG A 195 19.36 -3.22 -14.50
C ARG A 195 17.83 -3.24 -14.55
N GLY A 196 17.29 -3.58 -15.72
CA GLY A 196 15.92 -4.01 -15.94
C GLY A 196 15.82 -5.53 -15.98
N GLY A 197 14.60 -6.05 -16.03
CA GLY A 197 14.29 -7.48 -15.97
C GLY A 197 13.58 -7.85 -14.66
N HIS A 198 13.69 -9.13 -14.26
CA HIS A 198 13.00 -9.62 -13.07
C HIS A 198 13.82 -10.67 -12.30
N ILE A 199 13.40 -10.96 -11.07
CA ILE A 199 13.98 -12.02 -10.25
C ILE A 199 13.64 -13.37 -10.88
N PRO A 200 14.61 -14.27 -11.15
CA PRO A 200 14.34 -15.57 -11.77
C PRO A 200 13.29 -16.38 -11.02
N ASN A 201 12.43 -17.08 -11.78
CA ASN A 201 11.29 -17.87 -11.29
C ASN A 201 10.14 -17.05 -10.67
N SER A 202 10.14 -15.71 -10.78
CA SER A 202 8.99 -14.91 -10.40
C SER A 202 7.89 -14.95 -11.48
N ILE A 203 6.66 -14.78 -11.03
CA ILE A 203 5.46 -14.65 -11.86
C ILE A 203 5.04 -13.18 -11.81
N ASN A 204 4.80 -12.56 -12.96
CA ASN A 204 4.30 -11.19 -12.99
C ASN A 204 2.78 -11.16 -12.79
N ILE A 205 2.37 -10.53 -11.70
CA ILE A 205 0.96 -10.18 -11.41
C ILE A 205 1.00 -8.74 -10.91
N PRO A 206 0.79 -7.74 -11.79
CA PRO A 206 0.79 -6.34 -11.42
C PRO A 206 -0.19 -6.04 -10.28
N PHE A 207 0.19 -5.16 -9.36
CA PHE A 207 -0.68 -4.84 -8.21
C PHE A 207 -1.99 -4.19 -8.66
N GLU A 208 -1.97 -3.47 -9.79
CA GLU A 208 -3.15 -2.88 -10.41
C GLU A 208 -4.18 -3.93 -10.82
N ASP A 209 -3.75 -5.19 -11.03
CA ASP A 209 -4.69 -6.28 -11.36
C ASP A 209 -5.61 -6.65 -10.18
N ASN A 210 -5.34 -6.17 -8.98
CA ASN A 210 -6.28 -6.25 -7.86
C ASN A 210 -7.51 -5.34 -8.05
N TRP A 211 -7.42 -4.31 -8.90
CA TRP A 211 -8.47 -3.32 -9.10
C TRP A 211 -9.51 -3.77 -10.12
N GLN A 212 -10.71 -3.21 -10.03
CA GLN A 212 -11.79 -3.47 -11.00
C GLN A 212 -11.37 -3.12 -12.42
N ASP A 213 -10.66 -2.00 -12.59
CA ASP A 213 -10.05 -1.57 -13.84
C ASP A 213 -8.57 -1.24 -13.64
N PRO A 214 -7.66 -2.18 -13.95
CA PRO A 214 -6.21 -1.99 -13.80
C PRO A 214 -5.65 -0.79 -14.57
N ALA A 215 -6.33 -0.37 -15.64
CA ALA A 215 -5.90 0.74 -16.48
C ALA A 215 -6.31 2.13 -15.94
N THR A 216 -7.03 2.21 -14.82
CA THR A 216 -7.57 3.48 -14.30
C THR A 216 -6.50 4.55 -14.10
N GLY A 217 -5.32 4.20 -13.58
CA GLY A 217 -4.23 5.16 -13.40
C GLY A 217 -3.77 5.79 -14.73
N ILE A 218 -3.63 4.96 -15.76
CA ILE A 218 -3.29 5.41 -17.13
C ILE A 218 -4.43 6.24 -17.72
N LYS A 219 -5.68 5.81 -17.53
CA LYS A 219 -6.87 6.55 -18.03
C LYS A 219 -6.99 7.92 -17.37
N LEU A 220 -6.73 8.04 -16.06
CA LEU A 220 -6.69 9.32 -15.34
C LEU A 220 -5.61 10.26 -15.91
N SER A 221 -4.39 9.75 -16.10
CA SER A 221 -3.29 10.56 -16.64
C SER A 221 -3.56 11.08 -18.06
N LYS A 222 -4.35 10.32 -18.84
CA LYS A 222 -4.80 10.67 -20.20
C LYS A 222 -6.14 11.44 -20.21
N LYS A 223 -6.72 11.78 -19.06
CA LYS A 223 -8.04 12.43 -18.91
C LYS A 223 -9.18 11.66 -19.59
N GLN A 224 -9.10 10.34 -19.66
CA GLN A 224 -10.12 9.44 -20.22
C GLN A 224 -11.20 9.08 -19.19
N VAL A 225 -10.91 9.22 -17.91
CA VAL A 225 -11.86 9.12 -16.80
C VAL A 225 -11.66 10.31 -15.87
N SER A 226 -12.68 10.63 -15.08
CA SER A 226 -12.70 11.82 -14.19
C SER A 226 -12.29 11.51 -12.75
N ASP A 227 -12.33 10.22 -12.35
CA ASP A 227 -12.09 9.79 -10.98
C ASP A 227 -11.38 8.42 -10.91
N ASN A 228 -11.07 8.00 -9.71
CA ASN A 228 -10.37 6.76 -9.40
C ASN A 228 -11.30 5.60 -9.02
N SER A 229 -12.58 5.64 -9.38
CA SER A 229 -13.54 4.58 -9.01
C SER A 229 -13.13 3.20 -9.50
N GLY A 230 -12.52 3.12 -10.69
CA GLY A 230 -12.00 1.87 -11.24
C GLY A 230 -10.85 1.24 -10.43
N MET A 231 -10.22 1.99 -9.52
CA MET A 231 -9.20 1.47 -8.59
C MET A 231 -9.81 0.76 -7.37
N ALA A 232 -11.14 0.68 -7.24
CA ALA A 232 -11.77 -0.15 -6.22
C ALA A 232 -11.32 -1.61 -6.38
N LEU A 233 -11.15 -2.34 -5.26
CA LEU A 233 -10.76 -3.74 -5.33
C LEU A 233 -11.79 -4.58 -6.08
N LYS A 234 -11.31 -5.54 -6.83
CA LYS A 234 -12.14 -6.63 -7.35
C LYS A 234 -12.86 -7.35 -6.20
N ASN A 235 -14.01 -7.93 -6.49
CA ASN A 235 -14.68 -8.80 -5.53
C ASN A 235 -13.81 -10.05 -5.23
N GLN A 236 -14.14 -10.73 -4.14
CA GLN A 236 -13.37 -11.89 -3.67
C GLN A 236 -13.28 -13.03 -4.72
N GLN A 237 -14.32 -13.22 -5.54
CA GLN A 237 -14.35 -14.27 -6.56
C GLN A 237 -13.34 -13.96 -7.67
N ASP A 238 -13.30 -12.71 -8.14
CA ASP A 238 -12.39 -12.28 -9.19
C ASP A 238 -10.93 -12.27 -8.69
N LEU A 239 -10.70 -11.87 -7.44
CA LEU A 239 -9.38 -11.98 -6.82
C LEU A 239 -8.93 -13.44 -6.69
N LYS A 240 -9.80 -14.36 -6.25
CA LYS A 240 -9.49 -15.81 -6.22
C LYS A 240 -9.14 -16.34 -7.60
N LYS A 241 -9.82 -15.86 -8.65
CA LYS A 241 -9.53 -16.24 -10.03
C LYS A 241 -8.17 -15.70 -10.49
N LEU A 242 -7.83 -14.45 -10.15
CA LEU A 242 -6.53 -13.83 -10.45
C LEU A 242 -5.37 -14.66 -9.92
N TYR A 243 -5.48 -15.14 -8.69
CA TYR A 243 -4.43 -15.90 -8.00
C TYR A 243 -4.62 -17.43 -8.05
N SER A 244 -5.52 -17.94 -8.91
CA SER A 244 -5.89 -19.37 -8.95
C SER A 244 -4.75 -20.33 -9.29
N ASN A 245 -3.68 -19.84 -9.94
CA ASN A 245 -2.49 -20.63 -10.26
C ASN A 245 -1.48 -20.74 -9.10
N LEU A 246 -1.78 -20.10 -7.96
CA LEU A 246 -0.94 -20.12 -6.77
C LEU A 246 -1.53 -21.03 -5.70
N ASP A 247 -0.67 -21.63 -4.90
CA ASP A 247 -1.02 -22.51 -3.79
C ASP A 247 -1.01 -21.71 -2.48
N PRO A 248 -2.16 -21.54 -1.78
CA PRO A 248 -2.23 -20.74 -0.56
C PRO A 248 -1.49 -21.33 0.63
N ASP A 249 -1.10 -22.61 0.58
CA ASP A 249 -0.34 -23.28 1.64
C ASP A 249 1.17 -23.12 1.47
N LYS A 250 1.64 -22.75 0.28
CA LYS A 250 3.06 -22.49 0.00
C LYS A 250 3.50 -21.13 0.50
N GLU A 251 4.78 -21.03 0.81
CA GLU A 251 5.42 -19.75 1.06
C GLU A 251 5.36 -18.90 -0.20
N THR A 252 4.86 -17.68 -0.06
CA THR A 252 4.69 -16.72 -1.16
C THR A 252 5.44 -15.44 -0.82
N VAL A 253 6.38 -15.06 -1.66
CA VAL A 253 7.15 -13.82 -1.54
C VAL A 253 6.68 -12.86 -2.60
N VAL A 254 6.30 -11.65 -2.20
CA VAL A 254 5.89 -10.58 -3.11
C VAL A 254 6.96 -9.50 -3.13
N TYR A 255 7.32 -9.01 -4.31
CA TYR A 255 8.17 -7.84 -4.45
C TYR A 255 7.61 -6.88 -5.50
N CYS A 256 8.10 -5.64 -5.49
CA CYS A 256 7.85 -4.67 -6.54
C CYS A 256 9.12 -3.85 -6.81
N GLN A 257 9.02 -2.53 -7.01
CA GLN A 257 10.19 -1.67 -7.15
C GLN A 257 10.88 -1.40 -5.79
N SER A 258 10.08 -1.13 -4.73
CA SER A 258 10.56 -0.67 -3.42
C SER A 258 9.69 -1.17 -2.24
N GLY A 259 8.99 -2.29 -2.37
CA GLY A 259 8.16 -2.89 -1.31
C GLY A 259 6.73 -2.34 -1.21
N VAL A 260 6.47 -1.10 -1.62
CA VAL A 260 5.18 -0.41 -1.41
C VAL A 260 4.01 -1.10 -2.13
N ARG A 261 4.11 -1.32 -3.44
CA ARG A 261 3.06 -2.01 -4.24
C ARG A 261 2.90 -3.48 -3.81
N ALA A 262 4.01 -4.11 -3.41
CA ALA A 262 4.01 -5.48 -2.90
C ALA A 262 3.20 -5.63 -1.62
N ALA A 263 3.13 -4.61 -0.77
CA ALA A 263 2.33 -4.62 0.45
C ALA A 263 0.83 -4.79 0.15
N GLU A 264 0.30 -4.13 -0.90
CA GLU A 264 -1.11 -4.33 -1.32
C GLU A 264 -1.36 -5.78 -1.73
N THR A 265 -0.56 -6.32 -2.66
CA THR A 265 -0.69 -7.72 -3.09
C THR A 265 -0.56 -8.69 -1.91
N ALA A 266 0.36 -8.46 -0.98
CA ALA A 266 0.54 -9.30 0.20
C ALA A 266 -0.70 -9.32 1.11
N VAL A 267 -1.33 -8.16 1.34
CA VAL A 267 -2.56 -8.07 2.15
C VAL A 267 -3.72 -8.74 1.43
N VAL A 268 -3.88 -8.51 0.12
CA VAL A 268 -4.92 -9.19 -0.69
C VAL A 268 -4.76 -10.70 -0.60
N LEU A 269 -3.55 -11.25 -0.78
CA LEU A 269 -3.30 -12.68 -0.68
C LEU A 269 -3.68 -13.24 0.69
N LYS A 270 -3.35 -12.54 1.78
CA LYS A 270 -3.76 -12.95 3.13
C LYS A 270 -5.28 -13.02 3.27
N THR A 271 -6.02 -12.04 2.73
CA THR A 271 -7.50 -12.07 2.75
C THR A 271 -8.09 -13.21 1.93
N LEU A 272 -7.33 -13.75 0.96
CA LEU A 272 -7.71 -14.91 0.18
C LEU A 272 -7.33 -16.24 0.84
N GLY A 273 -6.68 -16.20 2.02
CA GLY A 273 -6.34 -17.38 2.81
C GLY A 273 -4.90 -17.89 2.61
N PHE A 274 -4.03 -17.15 1.95
CA PHE A 274 -2.61 -17.48 1.86
C PHE A 274 -1.95 -17.37 3.25
N LYS A 275 -1.35 -18.46 3.71
CA LYS A 275 -0.90 -18.60 5.11
C LYS A 275 0.49 -18.04 5.38
N LYS A 276 1.36 -17.98 4.36
CA LYS A 276 2.78 -17.69 4.50
C LYS A 276 3.19 -16.64 3.47
N VAL A 277 2.71 -15.40 3.65
CA VAL A 277 3.01 -14.28 2.75
C VAL A 277 4.05 -13.38 3.38
N LYS A 278 5.14 -13.13 2.67
CA LYS A 278 6.22 -12.22 3.04
C LYS A 278 6.43 -11.18 1.94
N VAL A 279 6.98 -10.03 2.31
CA VAL A 279 7.42 -9.01 1.36
C VAL A 279 8.94 -9.01 1.28
N TYR A 280 9.47 -8.99 0.07
CA TYR A 280 10.88 -8.68 -0.15
C TYR A 280 10.99 -7.15 -0.26
N ASP A 281 11.34 -6.50 0.87
CA ASP A 281 11.23 -5.03 1.03
C ASP A 281 12.30 -4.28 0.23
N SER A 282 13.58 -4.74 0.20
CA SER A 282 14.61 -4.17 -0.67
C SER A 282 14.26 -4.26 -2.15
N ALA A 283 13.36 -5.14 -2.52
CA ALA A 283 12.63 -5.23 -3.78
C ALA A 283 13.56 -5.20 -5.02
N TRP A 284 13.04 -4.71 -6.15
CA TRP A 284 13.85 -4.61 -7.36
C TRP A 284 14.99 -3.61 -7.22
N LEU A 285 14.81 -2.53 -6.46
CA LEU A 285 15.87 -1.54 -6.26
C LEU A 285 17.11 -2.18 -5.62
N GLY A 286 16.93 -2.98 -4.57
CA GLY A 286 18.03 -3.72 -3.95
C GLY A 286 18.58 -4.83 -4.84
N TRP A 287 17.71 -5.55 -5.56
CA TRP A 287 18.11 -6.66 -6.44
C TRP A 287 18.77 -6.20 -7.73
N GLY A 288 18.13 -5.29 -8.47
CA GLY A 288 18.59 -4.78 -9.76
C GLY A 288 19.90 -3.99 -9.68
N ASN A 289 20.19 -3.40 -8.52
CA ASN A 289 21.45 -2.71 -8.25
C ASN A 289 22.57 -3.65 -7.76
N ASN A 290 22.26 -4.86 -7.33
CA ASN A 290 23.24 -5.87 -6.93
C ASN A 290 23.70 -6.69 -8.15
N LEU A 291 24.80 -6.28 -8.79
CA LEU A 291 25.33 -6.91 -10.00
C LEU A 291 25.70 -8.41 -9.84
N LYS A 292 25.76 -8.94 -8.60
CA LYS A 292 25.98 -10.37 -8.32
C LYS A 292 24.66 -11.17 -8.28
N ALA A 293 23.52 -10.51 -8.18
CA ALA A 293 22.23 -11.20 -8.16
C ALA A 293 21.83 -11.64 -9.59
N PRO A 294 21.28 -12.85 -9.77
CA PRO A 294 20.83 -13.31 -11.09
C PRO A 294 19.58 -12.53 -11.52
N VAL A 295 19.49 -12.23 -12.82
CA VAL A 295 18.35 -11.52 -13.42
C VAL A 295 17.89 -12.29 -14.65
N ALA A 296 16.58 -12.44 -14.80
CA ALA A 296 15.96 -12.90 -16.03
C ALA A 296 15.52 -11.67 -16.87
N ASP A 297 15.58 -11.80 -18.21
CA ASP A 297 15.33 -10.72 -19.18
C ASP A 297 16.18 -9.47 -18.89
N GLU A 298 17.46 -9.69 -18.57
CA GLU A 298 18.37 -8.64 -18.14
C GLU A 298 18.58 -7.58 -19.23
N THR A 299 18.36 -6.33 -18.84
CA THR A 299 18.68 -5.14 -19.63
C THR A 299 19.47 -4.15 -18.79
N PHE A 300 20.11 -3.16 -19.40
CA PHE A 300 20.92 -2.17 -18.68
C PHE A 300 20.46 -0.75 -18.98
N LEU A 301 20.46 0.09 -17.96
CA LEU A 301 20.17 1.51 -18.12
C LEU A 301 21.22 2.19 -18.97
N ASN A 302 20.80 2.72 -20.12
CA ASN A 302 21.67 3.51 -20.98
C ASN A 302 21.71 4.97 -20.50
N VAL A 303 22.66 5.28 -19.62
CA VAL A 303 22.83 6.62 -19.03
C VAL A 303 23.11 7.69 -20.08
N GLY A 304 23.87 7.36 -21.16
CA GLY A 304 24.13 8.29 -22.26
C GLY A 304 22.84 8.70 -22.99
N ALA A 305 22.00 7.72 -23.34
CA ALA A 305 20.70 8.00 -23.96
C ALA A 305 19.75 8.76 -23.01
N LEU A 306 19.77 8.46 -21.71
CA LEU A 306 18.98 9.17 -20.70
C LEU A 306 19.41 10.64 -20.62
N ASN A 307 20.69 10.93 -20.51
CA ASN A 307 21.21 12.29 -20.45
C ASN A 307 20.89 13.09 -21.72
N ALA A 308 21.01 12.48 -22.91
CA ALA A 308 20.62 13.12 -24.16
C ALA A 308 19.13 13.47 -24.20
N LYS A 309 18.26 12.57 -23.71
CA LYS A 309 16.82 12.83 -23.60
C LYS A 309 16.51 13.95 -22.62
N MET A 310 17.17 13.98 -21.46
CA MET A 310 17.01 15.05 -20.47
C MET A 310 17.41 16.40 -21.03
N ALA A 311 18.55 16.49 -21.73
CA ALA A 311 18.98 17.73 -22.38
C ALA A 311 17.99 18.22 -23.44
N ALA A 312 17.45 17.31 -24.27
CA ALA A 312 16.41 17.66 -25.24
C ALA A 312 15.12 18.15 -24.58
N MET A 313 14.70 17.53 -23.47
CA MET A 313 13.54 17.99 -22.70
C MET A 313 13.77 19.37 -22.09
N GLN A 314 14.96 19.64 -21.52
CA GLN A 314 15.32 20.95 -20.97
C GLN A 314 15.26 22.05 -22.03
N THR A 315 15.83 21.76 -23.23
CA THR A 315 15.74 22.71 -24.37
C THR A 315 14.29 22.99 -24.75
N ARG A 316 13.43 21.95 -24.77
CA ARG A 316 12.01 22.11 -25.08
C ARG A 316 11.27 22.93 -24.03
N ILE A 317 11.56 22.73 -22.75
CA ILE A 317 10.99 23.53 -21.65
C ILE A 317 11.34 25.00 -21.84
N SER A 318 12.63 25.33 -22.06
CA SER A 318 13.09 26.70 -22.27
C SER A 318 12.40 27.38 -23.48
N GLN A 319 12.23 26.64 -24.58
CA GLN A 319 11.48 27.15 -25.76
C GLN A 319 10.02 27.44 -25.43
N LEU A 320 9.35 26.60 -24.63
CA LEU A 320 7.96 26.81 -24.23
C LEU A 320 7.81 28.02 -23.28
N GLU A 321 8.75 28.17 -22.34
CA GLU A 321 8.79 29.30 -21.42
C GLU A 321 8.96 30.63 -22.17
N GLU A 322 9.86 30.67 -23.17
CA GLU A 322 10.07 31.83 -24.03
C GLU A 322 8.82 32.15 -24.86
N ALA A 323 8.20 31.13 -25.47
CA ALA A 323 6.98 31.28 -26.23
C ALA A 323 5.79 31.78 -25.35
N LEU A 324 5.73 31.39 -24.10
CA LEU A 324 4.72 31.89 -23.14
C LEU A 324 4.97 33.37 -22.78
N LYS A 325 6.22 33.77 -22.51
CA LYS A 325 6.58 35.17 -22.25
C LYS A 325 6.21 36.07 -23.42
N ASN A 326 6.48 35.60 -24.65
CA ASN A 326 6.16 36.37 -25.86
C ASN A 326 4.64 36.48 -26.16
N LYS A 327 3.81 35.62 -25.57
CA LYS A 327 2.34 35.74 -25.67
C LYS A 327 1.70 36.60 -24.57
N SER A 328 2.43 36.85 -23.49
CA SER A 328 1.97 37.63 -22.34
C SER A 328 2.33 39.12 -22.44
N ASN A 329 3.16 39.49 -23.43
CA ASN A 329 3.49 40.83 -23.86
C ASN A 329 2.69 41.16 -25.15
#